data_133547ab706a61ca8d65b0b2cc95ca53
#
_entry.id   133547ab706a61ca8d65b0b2cc95ca53
#
_cell.length_a   1.000
_cell.length_b   1.000
_cell.length_c   1.000
_cell.angle_alpha   90.00
_cell.angle_beta   90.00
_cell.angle_gamma   90.00
#
_symmetry.space_group_name_H-M   'P 1'
#
loop_
_entity.id
_entity.type
_entity.pdbx_description
1 polymer ?
#
loop_
_entity_poly.entity_id
_entity_poly.type
_entity_poly.pdbx_seq_one_letter_code
_entity_poly.pdbx_strand_id
1 'polypeptide(L)'
;INLAPSGVGPALMQHWLESGDILRYSADIIAPYYQHKAQQAVEWLQQAIPAPKLRIHKPEGALFLWLWFDGLPISCQQLYEKLKQRGLIIVPGHYFFPGLPDKKWQHQYECI
;
A
#
# COMPACT_ATOMS: atom_id res chain seq x y z
N ILE A 1 -21.24 4.96 8.93
CA ILE A 1 -22.06 4.11 9.84
C ILE A 1 -23.14 3.48 8.97
N ASN A 2 -23.14 2.16 8.88
CA ASN A 2 -24.10 1.42 8.07
C ASN A 2 -25.30 1.05 8.96
N LEU A 3 -26.45 1.67 8.74
CA LEU A 3 -27.66 1.46 9.54
C LEU A 3 -28.31 0.09 9.29
N ALA A 4 -28.07 -0.50 8.12
CA ALA A 4 -28.56 -1.82 7.76
C ALA A 4 -27.47 -2.55 6.93
N PRO A 5 -26.51 -3.23 7.56
CA PRO A 5 -25.50 -3.98 6.83
C PRO A 5 -26.16 -5.11 6.06
N SER A 6 -25.75 -5.29 4.81
CA SER A 6 -26.21 -6.42 4.00
C SER A 6 -25.77 -7.74 4.63
N GLY A 7 -26.68 -8.69 4.79
CA GLY A 7 -26.38 -10.06 5.27
C GLY A 7 -25.73 -10.95 4.22
N VAL A 8 -25.68 -10.52 2.95
CA VAL A 8 -25.17 -11.36 1.84
C VAL A 8 -23.69 -11.68 2.02
N GLY A 9 -22.88 -10.68 2.34
CA GLY A 9 -21.44 -10.89 2.57
C GLY A 9 -21.15 -11.89 3.69
N PRO A 10 -21.66 -11.68 4.90
CA PRO A 10 -21.53 -12.66 5.99
C PRO A 10 -22.05 -14.05 5.62
N ALA A 11 -23.19 -14.16 4.95
CA ALA A 11 -23.76 -15.44 4.56
C ALA A 11 -22.86 -16.21 3.54
N LEU A 12 -22.26 -15.50 2.58
CA LEU A 12 -21.31 -16.09 1.65
C LEU A 12 -20.02 -16.55 2.34
N MET A 13 -19.57 -15.82 3.35
CA MET A 13 -18.34 -16.13 4.07
C MET A 13 -18.51 -17.17 5.16
N GLN A 14 -19.74 -17.44 5.62
CA GLN A 14 -20.01 -18.31 6.76
C GLN A 14 -19.41 -19.70 6.55
N HIS A 15 -19.66 -20.33 5.41
CA HIS A 15 -19.13 -21.66 5.10
C HIS A 15 -17.60 -21.71 5.14
N TRP A 16 -16.94 -20.71 4.59
CA TRP A 16 -15.47 -20.64 4.56
C TRP A 16 -14.85 -20.39 5.95
N LEU A 17 -15.58 -19.69 6.81
CA LEU A 17 -15.16 -19.48 8.19
C LEU A 17 -15.34 -20.77 9.02
N GLU A 18 -16.49 -21.45 8.87
CA GLU A 18 -16.79 -22.69 9.58
C GLU A 18 -15.87 -23.86 9.15
N SER A 19 -15.56 -23.96 7.86
CA SER A 19 -14.63 -24.97 7.33
C SER A 19 -13.16 -24.66 7.63
N GLY A 20 -12.80 -23.41 7.99
CA GLY A 20 -11.43 -22.96 8.10
C GLY A 20 -10.71 -22.72 6.77
N ASP A 21 -11.38 -22.90 5.65
CA ASP A 21 -10.80 -22.73 4.31
C ASP A 21 -10.24 -21.31 4.09
N ILE A 22 -10.86 -20.30 4.68
CA ILE A 22 -10.37 -18.92 4.58
C ILE A 22 -8.95 -18.77 5.11
N LEU A 23 -8.61 -19.42 6.20
CA LEU A 23 -7.27 -19.40 6.78
C LEU A 23 -6.28 -20.14 5.90
N ARG A 24 -6.69 -21.31 5.37
CA ARG A 24 -5.88 -22.09 4.44
C ARG A 24 -5.60 -21.32 3.15
N TYR A 25 -6.60 -20.74 2.51
CA TYR A 25 -6.41 -19.90 1.32
C TYR A 25 -5.52 -18.68 1.59
N SER A 26 -5.70 -18.06 2.74
CA SER A 26 -4.86 -16.93 3.14
C SER A 26 -3.39 -17.35 3.27
N ALA A 27 -3.11 -18.44 3.96
CA ALA A 27 -1.74 -18.89 4.23
C ALA A 27 -1.05 -19.50 3.01
N ASP A 28 -1.77 -20.35 2.26
CA ASP A 28 -1.15 -21.20 1.23
C ASP A 28 -1.14 -20.54 -0.15
N ILE A 29 -2.06 -19.60 -0.41
CA ILE A 29 -2.22 -19.01 -1.74
C ILE A 29 -2.01 -17.50 -1.72
N ILE A 30 -2.77 -16.77 -0.89
CA ILE A 30 -2.80 -15.31 -0.94
C ILE A 30 -1.50 -14.70 -0.41
N ALA A 31 -1.07 -15.12 0.77
CA ALA A 31 0.14 -14.59 1.39
C ALA A 31 1.39 -14.85 0.55
N PRO A 32 1.69 -16.07 0.07
CA PRO A 32 2.84 -16.33 -0.80
C PRO A 32 2.79 -15.54 -2.12
N TYR A 33 1.61 -15.41 -2.71
CA TYR A 33 1.44 -14.64 -3.95
C TYR A 33 1.82 -13.17 -3.76
N TYR A 34 1.26 -12.51 -2.75
CA TYR A 34 1.56 -11.09 -2.50
C TYR A 34 2.97 -10.87 -1.97
N GLN A 35 3.51 -11.80 -1.18
CA GLN A 35 4.91 -11.76 -0.75
C GLN A 35 5.87 -11.77 -1.95
N HIS A 36 5.66 -12.67 -2.91
CA HIS A 36 6.47 -12.72 -4.13
C HIS A 36 6.35 -11.42 -4.94
N LYS A 37 5.13 -10.89 -5.12
CA LYS A 37 4.89 -9.62 -5.82
C LYS A 37 5.56 -8.44 -5.13
N ALA A 38 5.50 -8.36 -3.81
CA ALA A 38 6.14 -7.31 -3.04
C ALA A 38 7.67 -7.36 -3.17
N GLN A 39 8.26 -8.56 -3.06
CA GLN A 39 9.70 -8.76 -3.25
C GLN A 39 10.16 -8.31 -4.63
N GLN A 40 9.46 -8.74 -5.68
CA GLN A 40 9.77 -8.38 -7.06
C GLN A 40 9.68 -6.86 -7.28
N ALA A 41 8.64 -6.21 -6.74
CA ALA A 41 8.48 -4.77 -6.84
C ALA A 41 9.59 -4.01 -6.08
N VAL A 42 9.99 -4.47 -4.90
CA VAL A 42 11.10 -3.90 -4.12
C VAL A 42 12.41 -4.00 -4.91
N GLU A 43 12.72 -5.15 -5.49
CA GLU A 43 13.93 -5.35 -6.30
C GLU A 43 13.96 -4.39 -7.50
N TRP A 44 12.88 -4.28 -8.25
CA TRP A 44 12.79 -3.37 -9.39
C TRP A 44 12.95 -1.90 -8.98
N LEU A 45 12.31 -1.50 -7.89
CA LEU A 45 12.42 -0.13 -7.37
C LEU A 45 13.85 0.18 -6.92
N GLN A 46 14.51 -0.74 -6.22
CA GLN A 46 15.90 -0.56 -5.77
C GLN A 46 16.89 -0.52 -6.93
N GLN A 47 16.66 -1.29 -7.99
CA GLN A 47 17.48 -1.24 -9.21
C GLN A 47 17.29 0.07 -9.98
N ALA A 48 16.04 0.58 -10.05
CA ALA A 48 15.71 1.78 -10.82
C ALA A 48 16.06 3.08 -10.07
N ILE A 49 15.99 3.09 -8.74
CA ILE A 49 16.16 4.27 -7.90
C ILE A 49 17.19 3.97 -6.81
N PRO A 50 18.45 4.40 -7.01
CA PRO A 50 19.52 4.07 -6.07
C PRO A 50 19.33 4.75 -4.72
N ALA A 51 19.74 4.06 -3.66
CA ALA A 51 19.88 4.63 -2.33
C ALA A 51 20.85 5.84 -2.34
N PRO A 52 20.66 6.86 -1.51
CA PRO A 52 19.67 6.94 -0.42
C PRO A 52 18.33 7.59 -0.80
N LYS A 53 18.07 7.86 -2.07
CA LYS A 53 16.89 8.62 -2.52
C LYS A 53 15.56 7.90 -2.32
N LEU A 54 15.55 6.57 -2.30
CA LEU A 54 14.36 5.78 -2.05
C LEU A 54 14.56 4.95 -0.78
N ARG A 55 13.63 5.10 0.16
CA ARG A 55 13.51 4.23 1.34
C ARG A 55 12.20 3.47 1.23
N ILE A 56 12.27 2.17 1.38
CA ILE A 56 11.12 1.27 1.29
C ILE A 56 10.89 0.70 2.69
N HIS A 57 9.68 0.88 3.23
CA HIS A 57 9.30 0.20 4.45
C HIS A 57 9.30 -1.31 4.19
N LYS A 58 9.92 -2.09 5.08
CA LYS A 58 9.98 -3.54 4.93
C LYS A 58 8.56 -4.12 4.84
N PRO A 59 8.18 -4.73 3.71
CA PRO A 59 6.86 -5.31 3.58
C PRO A 59 6.77 -6.60 4.41
N GLU A 60 5.95 -6.58 5.46
CA GLU A 60 5.72 -7.73 6.34
C GLU A 60 4.34 -8.36 6.15
N GLY A 61 3.54 -7.81 5.24
CA GLY A 61 2.21 -8.31 4.92
C GLY A 61 1.45 -7.36 4.00
N ALA A 62 0.17 -7.66 3.78
CA ALA A 62 -0.74 -6.93 2.90
C ALA A 62 -0.28 -6.87 1.43
N LEU A 63 -0.78 -5.89 0.69
CA LEU A 63 -0.59 -5.78 -0.75
C LEU A 63 -0.05 -4.39 -1.16
N PHE A 64 0.26 -3.54 -0.20
CA PHE A 64 0.79 -2.20 -0.45
C PHE A 64 2.26 -2.13 -0.05
N LEU A 65 3.02 -1.29 -0.75
CA LEU A 65 4.35 -0.86 -0.37
C LEU A 65 4.28 0.58 0.12
N TRP A 66 5.03 0.90 1.16
CA TRP A 66 5.21 2.27 1.61
C TRP A 66 6.58 2.76 1.17
N LEU A 67 6.59 3.81 0.36
CA LEU A 67 7.79 4.37 -0.24
C LEU A 67 8.01 5.81 0.25
N TRP A 68 9.22 6.11 0.64
CA TRP A 68 9.66 7.45 0.98
C TRP A 68 10.80 7.89 0.06
N PHE A 69 10.57 8.97 -0.67
CA PHE A 69 11.54 9.59 -1.57
C PHE A 69 12.21 10.74 -0.86
N ASP A 70 13.38 10.52 -0.27
CA ASP A 70 14.12 11.50 0.52
C ASP A 70 14.55 12.68 -0.40
N GLY A 71 14.06 13.89 -0.06
CA GLY A 71 14.31 15.10 -0.84
C GLY A 71 13.56 15.13 -2.18
N LEU A 72 12.36 14.59 -2.26
CA LEU A 72 11.54 14.65 -3.46
C LEU A 72 11.31 16.13 -3.88
N PRO A 73 11.70 16.55 -5.10
CA PRO A 73 11.63 17.97 -5.51
C PRO A 73 10.21 18.46 -5.81
N ILE A 74 9.24 17.57 -5.79
CA ILE A 74 7.81 17.85 -5.99
C ILE A 74 7.01 17.16 -4.88
N SER A 75 5.80 17.62 -4.60
CA SER A 75 4.95 16.92 -3.63
C SER A 75 4.48 15.56 -4.16
N CYS A 76 4.14 14.64 -3.25
CA CYS A 76 3.53 13.35 -3.62
C CYS A 76 2.22 13.51 -4.42
N GLN A 77 1.48 14.61 -4.21
CA GLN A 77 0.32 14.94 -5.02
C GLN A 77 0.71 15.27 -6.47
N GLN A 78 1.74 16.09 -6.68
CA GLN A 78 2.24 16.38 -8.03
C GLN A 78 2.83 15.13 -8.70
N LEU A 79 3.47 14.26 -7.92
CA LEU A 79 3.96 12.97 -8.40
C LEU A 79 2.79 12.09 -8.87
N TYR A 80 1.72 12.01 -8.08
CA TYR A 80 0.50 11.29 -8.45
C TYR A 80 -0.05 11.77 -9.81
N GLU A 81 -0.22 13.09 -10.01
CA GLU A 81 -0.74 13.62 -11.26
C GLU A 81 0.15 13.26 -12.48
N LYS A 82 1.47 13.32 -12.33
CA LYS A 82 2.40 12.93 -13.39
C LYS A 82 2.36 11.44 -13.71
N LEU A 83 2.27 10.60 -12.69
CA LEU A 83 2.21 9.14 -12.86
C LEU A 83 0.88 8.69 -13.45
N LYS A 84 -0.23 9.32 -13.03
CA LYS A 84 -1.57 9.09 -13.59
C LYS A 84 -1.62 9.32 -15.09
N GLN A 85 -0.96 10.37 -15.59
CA GLN A 85 -0.85 10.64 -17.03
C GLN A 85 -0.12 9.52 -17.80
N ARG A 86 0.69 8.72 -17.08
CA ARG A 86 1.43 7.58 -17.62
C ARG A 86 0.77 6.23 -17.32
N GLY A 87 -0.49 6.25 -16.83
CA GLY A 87 -1.24 5.03 -16.51
C GLY A 87 -0.91 4.39 -15.17
N LEU A 88 -0.11 5.04 -14.31
CA LEU A 88 0.24 4.53 -12.99
C LEU A 88 -0.51 5.31 -11.90
N ILE A 89 -1.29 4.59 -11.08
CA ILE A 89 -2.05 5.16 -9.97
C ILE A 89 -1.33 4.80 -8.66
N ILE A 90 -1.05 5.83 -7.86
CA ILE A 90 -0.48 5.71 -6.51
C ILE A 90 -1.39 6.43 -5.51
N VAL A 91 -1.18 6.20 -4.23
CA VAL A 91 -1.86 6.98 -3.17
C VAL A 91 -0.87 7.95 -2.55
N PRO A 92 -1.09 9.28 -2.65
CA PRO A 92 -0.20 10.25 -2.01
C PRO A 92 -0.15 10.07 -0.49
N GLY A 93 1.08 10.04 0.07
CA GLY A 93 1.32 9.68 1.45
C GLY A 93 0.68 10.60 2.49
N HIS A 94 0.50 11.88 2.16
CA HIS A 94 -0.08 12.85 3.10
C HIS A 94 -1.50 12.48 3.56
N TYR A 95 -2.26 11.68 2.81
CA TYR A 95 -3.58 11.19 3.23
C TYR A 95 -3.53 10.25 4.44
N PHE A 96 -2.38 9.65 4.73
CA PHE A 96 -2.19 8.76 5.88
C PHE A 96 -1.77 9.47 7.16
N PHE A 97 -1.63 10.81 7.12
CA PHE A 97 -1.22 11.64 8.26
C PHE A 97 -2.29 12.69 8.64
N PRO A 98 -3.54 12.28 8.91
CA PRO A 98 -4.61 13.22 9.24
C PRO A 98 -4.29 13.95 10.55
N GLY A 99 -4.44 15.28 10.54
CA GLY A 99 -4.27 16.12 11.73
C GLY A 99 -2.81 16.40 12.13
N LEU A 100 -1.81 15.95 11.37
CA LEU A 100 -0.43 16.39 11.56
C LEU A 100 -0.28 17.82 11.03
N PRO A 101 0.14 18.77 11.86
CA PRO A 101 0.40 20.12 11.39
C PRO A 101 1.61 20.13 10.46
N ASP A 102 1.47 20.75 9.30
CA ASP A 102 2.50 20.82 8.24
C ASP A 102 3.87 21.34 8.70
N LYS A 103 3.90 22.04 9.84
CA LYS A 103 5.14 22.62 10.38
C LYS A 103 6.02 21.65 11.15
N LYS A 104 5.51 20.48 11.58
CA LYS A 104 6.27 19.56 12.44
C LYS A 104 6.99 18.46 11.67
N TRP A 105 6.43 17.97 10.58
CA TRP A 105 7.01 16.90 9.80
C TRP A 105 6.50 17.00 8.34
N GLN A 106 7.40 17.33 7.44
CA GLN A 106 7.04 17.59 6.04
C GLN A 106 7.23 16.37 5.12
N HIS A 107 7.88 15.32 5.62
CA HIS A 107 8.14 14.11 4.82
C HIS A 107 6.86 13.36 4.40
N GLN A 108 5.71 13.67 4.97
CA GLN A 108 4.40 13.18 4.52
C GLN A 108 4.12 13.50 3.03
N TYR A 109 4.72 14.57 2.51
CA TYR A 109 4.60 14.95 1.09
C TYR A 109 5.64 14.28 0.18
N GLU A 110 6.55 13.53 0.76
CA GLU A 110 7.58 12.75 0.06
C GLU A 110 7.24 11.24 0.00
N CYS A 111 6.10 10.83 0.57
CA CYS A 111 5.69 9.42 0.69
C CYS A 111 4.57 9.05 -0.30
N ILE A 112 4.53 7.81 -0.72
CA ILE A 112 3.44 7.20 -1.49
C ILE A 112 3.19 5.78 -1.01
#